data_50488d8694d3206488835baa0a7c0518
#
_entry.id   50488d8694d3206488835baa0a7c0518
#
_cell.length_a   1.000
_cell.length_b   1.000
_cell.length_c   1.000
_cell.angle_alpha   90.00
_cell.angle_beta   90.00
_cell.angle_gamma   90.00
#
_symmetry.space_group_name_H-M   'P 1'
#
loop_
_entity.id
_entity.type
_entity.pdbx_description
1 polymer ?
#
loop_
_entity_poly.entity_id
_entity_poly.type
_entity_poly.pdbx_seq_one_letter_code
_entity_poly.pdbx_strand_id
1 'polypeptide(L)'
;MAETLKYRNFIKSGGVTCTGGEPLVQAGFVREYFCLCHDNGISTALDTSGAIFNEAARAVLEVTDLVLLDVKTVDDALHKRLTGMDRTRNHQFMEYLQATGKPVWIRHVVTPGINDDDMHLQAVAEYLSHYGVIERVEILPYHDLGKFKYEKMGIDYALKDVQPLSQEKQKHALEIFRSMLSCPVR
;
A
#
# COMPACT_ATOMS: atom_id res chain seq x y z
N MET A 1 13.06 -2.48 19.77
CA MET A 1 12.08 -2.93 20.77
C MET A 1 11.96 -2.02 21.99
N ALA A 2 13.03 -1.68 22.68
CA ALA A 2 12.96 -0.83 23.90
C ALA A 2 12.23 0.51 23.67
N GLU A 3 12.45 1.14 22.53
CA GLU A 3 11.75 2.40 22.18
C GLU A 3 10.24 2.17 21.98
N THR A 4 9.85 1.12 21.27
CA THR A 4 8.45 0.75 21.01
C THR A 4 7.68 0.54 22.33
N LEU A 5 8.30 -0.13 23.29
CA LEU A 5 7.68 -0.42 24.59
C LEU A 5 7.36 0.84 25.42
N LYS A 6 8.05 1.96 25.19
CA LYS A 6 7.72 3.24 25.84
C LYS A 6 6.32 3.72 25.42
N TYR A 7 5.88 3.36 24.23
CA TYR A 7 4.58 3.75 23.67
C TYR A 7 3.49 2.68 23.87
N ARG A 8 3.75 1.61 24.62
CA ARG A 8 2.83 0.48 24.80
C ARG A 8 1.42 0.91 25.22
N ASN A 9 1.30 1.95 26.03
CA ASN A 9 0.00 2.43 26.49
C ASN A 9 -0.82 3.11 25.38
N PHE A 10 -0.17 3.61 24.33
CA PHE A 10 -0.82 4.27 23.18
C PHE A 10 -1.20 3.28 22.08
N ILE A 11 -0.52 2.11 22.02
CA ILE A 11 -0.72 1.10 20.97
C ILE A 11 -1.52 -0.13 21.46
N LYS A 12 -2.24 -0.02 22.60
CA LYS A 12 -2.99 -1.14 23.20
C LYS A 12 -4.05 -1.75 22.28
N SER A 13 -4.72 -0.93 21.47
CA SER A 13 -5.77 -1.34 20.53
C SER A 13 -5.30 -1.29 19.06
N GLY A 14 -4.04 -1.04 18.85
CA GLY A 14 -3.40 -0.97 17.53
C GLY A 14 -2.17 -1.85 17.50
N GLY A 15 -1.10 -1.35 16.90
CA GLY A 15 0.14 -2.08 16.78
C GLY A 15 1.26 -1.19 16.24
N VAL A 16 2.21 -1.81 15.60
CA VAL A 16 3.31 -1.13 14.91
C VAL A 16 3.19 -1.35 13.41
N THR A 17 3.52 -0.32 12.64
CA THR A 17 3.60 -0.42 11.18
C THR A 17 5.04 -0.23 10.75
N CYS A 18 5.59 -1.20 10.02
CA CYS A 18 6.82 -0.99 9.26
C CYS A 18 6.49 -0.37 7.91
N THR A 19 7.02 0.79 7.67
CA THR A 19 6.85 1.60 6.46
C THR A 19 8.16 2.30 6.11
N GLY A 20 8.18 3.17 5.11
CA GLY A 20 9.35 3.98 4.76
C GLY A 20 9.54 4.03 3.25
N GLY A 21 10.71 3.65 2.71
CA GLY A 21 10.88 3.36 1.30
C GLY A 21 10.16 2.05 0.96
N GLU A 22 10.90 0.95 1.01
CA GLU A 22 10.32 -0.41 0.91
C GLU A 22 10.89 -1.27 2.06
N PRO A 23 10.07 -1.63 3.08
CA PRO A 23 10.55 -2.37 4.24
C PRO A 23 11.16 -3.74 3.90
N LEU A 24 10.65 -4.37 2.83
CA LEU A 24 11.11 -5.69 2.42
C LEU A 24 12.54 -5.71 1.84
N VAL A 25 13.15 -4.54 1.60
CA VAL A 25 14.59 -4.44 1.36
C VAL A 25 15.39 -4.93 2.57
N GLN A 26 14.82 -4.78 3.77
CA GLN A 26 15.39 -5.21 5.05
C GLN A 26 14.56 -6.32 5.70
N ALA A 27 14.09 -7.28 4.91
CA ALA A 27 13.15 -8.32 5.33
C ALA A 27 13.60 -9.08 6.60
N GLY A 28 14.88 -9.39 6.73
CA GLY A 28 15.43 -10.04 7.92
C GLY A 28 15.21 -9.22 9.19
N PHE A 29 15.52 -7.93 9.15
CA PHE A 29 15.29 -7.02 10.28
C PHE A 29 13.78 -6.88 10.60
N VAL A 30 12.95 -6.70 9.58
CA VAL A 30 11.49 -6.55 9.77
C VAL A 30 10.90 -7.79 10.42
N ARG A 31 11.30 -8.99 9.96
CA ARG A 31 10.86 -10.26 10.54
C ARG A 31 11.22 -10.38 12.01
N GLU A 32 12.49 -10.17 12.36
CA GLU A 32 12.93 -10.21 13.76
C GLU A 32 12.19 -9.21 14.62
N TYR A 33 11.99 -8.00 14.14
CA TYR A 33 11.26 -6.96 14.84
C TYR A 33 9.79 -7.35 15.07
N PHE A 34 9.12 -7.93 14.09
CA PHE A 34 7.73 -8.38 14.20
C PHE A 34 7.61 -9.57 15.16
N CYS A 35 8.54 -10.52 15.15
CA CYS A 35 8.58 -11.57 16.18
C CYS A 35 8.65 -10.98 17.58
N LEU A 36 9.57 -10.01 17.83
CA LEU A 36 9.67 -9.33 19.12
C LEU A 36 8.39 -8.54 19.48
N CYS A 37 7.66 -8.01 18.49
CA CYS A 37 6.36 -7.37 18.74
C CYS A 37 5.35 -8.41 19.24
N HIS A 38 5.22 -9.55 18.57
CA HIS A 38 4.32 -10.64 18.95
C HIS A 38 4.65 -11.19 20.35
N ASP A 39 5.93 -11.38 20.68
CA ASP A 39 6.38 -11.80 22.02
C ASP A 39 5.93 -10.82 23.11
N ASN A 40 5.66 -9.58 22.75
CA ASN A 40 5.17 -8.54 23.66
C ASN A 40 3.66 -8.23 23.50
N GLY A 41 2.92 -9.03 22.73
CA GLY A 41 1.49 -8.86 22.50
C GLY A 41 1.14 -7.60 21.69
N ILE A 42 2.03 -7.18 20.76
CA ILE A 42 1.85 -6.02 19.90
C ILE A 42 1.60 -6.51 18.49
N SER A 43 0.47 -6.09 17.90
CA SER A 43 0.13 -6.40 16.52
C SER A 43 1.05 -5.69 15.53
N THR A 44 1.20 -6.27 14.35
CA THR A 44 2.15 -5.84 13.33
C THR A 44 1.46 -5.52 12.01
N ALA A 45 1.86 -4.45 11.35
CA ALA A 45 1.42 -4.10 10.01
C ALA A 45 2.61 -3.83 9.09
N LEU A 46 2.55 -4.32 7.87
CA LEU A 46 3.54 -4.10 6.83
C LEU A 46 2.97 -3.18 5.76
N ASP A 47 3.57 -2.01 5.56
CA ASP A 47 3.21 -1.05 4.48
C ASP A 47 4.22 -1.22 3.33
N THR A 48 3.80 -1.79 2.22
CA THR A 48 4.67 -2.22 1.12
C THR A 48 4.04 -1.96 -0.25
N SER A 49 4.91 -1.76 -1.22
CA SER A 49 4.52 -1.76 -2.64
C SER A 49 4.30 -3.16 -3.23
N GLY A 50 4.70 -4.22 -2.52
CA GLY A 50 4.71 -5.58 -3.04
C GLY A 50 5.71 -5.82 -4.18
N ALA A 51 6.62 -4.89 -4.43
CA ALA A 51 7.63 -5.01 -5.49
C ALA A 51 8.71 -6.05 -5.18
N ILE A 52 8.88 -6.39 -3.91
CA ILE A 52 9.79 -7.44 -3.45
C ILE A 52 8.95 -8.63 -2.99
N PHE A 53 8.95 -9.69 -3.79
CA PHE A 53 8.26 -10.93 -3.45
C PHE A 53 9.18 -12.12 -3.66
N ASN A 54 9.79 -12.58 -2.59
CA ASN A 54 10.73 -13.70 -2.52
C ASN A 54 10.51 -14.46 -1.20
N GLU A 55 11.34 -15.46 -0.92
CA GLU A 55 11.23 -16.26 0.30
C GLU A 55 11.37 -15.43 1.59
N ALA A 56 12.28 -14.45 1.62
CA ALA A 56 12.44 -13.56 2.76
C ALA A 56 11.19 -12.69 3.00
N ALA A 57 10.54 -12.20 1.93
CA ALA A 57 9.28 -11.48 2.03
C ALA A 57 8.15 -12.37 2.58
N ARG A 58 8.06 -13.63 2.11
CA ARG A 58 7.08 -14.60 2.65
C ARG A 58 7.29 -14.83 4.15
N ALA A 59 8.54 -14.99 4.59
CA ALA A 59 8.85 -15.15 6.01
C ALA A 59 8.48 -13.91 6.86
N VAL A 60 8.50 -12.70 6.30
CA VAL A 60 7.94 -11.51 6.96
C VAL A 60 6.42 -11.61 7.04
N LEU A 61 5.75 -12.02 5.96
CA LEU A 61 4.30 -12.13 5.92
C LEU A 61 3.76 -13.16 6.94
N GLU A 62 4.50 -14.21 7.26
CA GLU A 62 4.12 -15.18 8.30
C GLU A 62 3.94 -14.52 9.68
N VAL A 63 4.74 -13.50 9.98
CA VAL A 63 4.73 -12.75 11.26
C VAL A 63 4.12 -11.34 11.10
N THR A 64 3.28 -11.14 10.09
CA THR A 64 2.56 -9.89 9.84
C THR A 64 1.07 -10.12 10.08
N ASP A 65 0.40 -9.28 10.87
CA ASP A 65 -1.04 -9.41 11.12
C ASP A 65 -1.88 -8.70 10.05
N LEU A 66 -1.40 -7.58 9.51
CA LEU A 66 -2.07 -6.78 8.49
C LEU A 66 -1.09 -6.30 7.44
N VAL A 67 -1.48 -6.37 6.18
CA VAL A 67 -0.72 -5.77 5.08
C VAL A 67 -1.42 -4.51 4.59
N LEU A 68 -0.67 -3.42 4.43
CA LEU A 68 -1.07 -2.23 3.68
C LEU A 68 -0.38 -2.33 2.32
N LEU A 69 -1.13 -2.64 1.27
CA LEU A 69 -0.56 -2.89 -0.06
C LEU A 69 -0.90 -1.75 -1.02
N ASP A 70 0.15 -1.13 -1.57
CA ASP A 70 -0.01 -0.15 -2.63
C ASP A 70 -0.36 -0.82 -3.96
N VAL A 71 -1.54 -0.51 -4.52
CA VAL A 71 -1.92 -0.86 -5.90
C VAL A 71 -1.96 0.42 -6.71
N LYS A 72 -0.94 0.66 -7.54
CA LYS A 72 -0.78 1.92 -8.29
C LYS A 72 -1.67 1.97 -9.53
N THR A 73 -1.81 0.85 -10.21
CA THR A 73 -2.61 0.66 -11.43
C THR A 73 -2.68 -0.84 -11.77
N VAL A 74 -3.64 -1.20 -12.60
CA VAL A 74 -3.74 -2.54 -13.21
C VAL A 74 -3.27 -2.58 -14.66
N ASP A 75 -2.97 -1.44 -15.24
CA ASP A 75 -2.35 -1.31 -16.56
C ASP A 75 -0.83 -1.51 -16.46
N ASP A 76 -0.29 -2.51 -17.15
CA ASP A 76 1.13 -2.88 -17.07
C ASP A 76 2.07 -1.81 -17.64
N ALA A 77 1.66 -1.13 -18.73
CA ALA A 77 2.45 -0.06 -19.34
C ALA A 77 2.51 1.17 -18.41
N LEU A 78 1.37 1.54 -17.83
CA LEU A 78 1.28 2.61 -16.86
C LEU A 78 2.07 2.27 -15.59
N HIS A 79 1.96 1.04 -15.09
CA HIS A 79 2.70 0.60 -13.91
C HIS A 79 4.21 0.75 -14.12
N LYS A 80 4.71 0.27 -15.26
CA LYS A 80 6.13 0.39 -15.62
C LYS A 80 6.58 1.86 -15.74
N ARG A 81 5.73 2.73 -16.30
CA ARG A 81 6.00 4.16 -16.40
C ARG A 81 6.07 4.84 -15.03
N LEU A 82 5.18 4.46 -14.09
CA LEU A 82 5.09 5.08 -12.75
C LEU A 82 6.17 4.57 -11.79
N THR A 83 6.53 3.30 -11.88
CA THR A 83 7.38 2.63 -10.89
C THR A 83 8.75 2.21 -11.42
N GLY A 84 8.95 2.21 -12.73
CA GLY A 84 10.12 1.64 -13.39
C GLY A 84 10.14 0.10 -13.43
N MET A 85 9.13 -0.57 -12.88
CA MET A 85 9.06 -2.02 -12.74
C MET A 85 7.79 -2.57 -13.41
N ASP A 86 7.79 -3.85 -13.77
CA ASP A 86 6.56 -4.55 -14.14
C ASP A 86 5.70 -4.87 -12.90
N ARG A 87 4.41 -5.13 -13.12
CA ARG A 87 3.43 -5.39 -12.07
C ARG A 87 3.43 -6.84 -11.56
N THR A 88 4.19 -7.73 -12.17
CA THR A 88 4.15 -9.17 -11.91
C THR A 88 4.31 -9.50 -10.43
N ARG A 89 5.29 -8.89 -9.76
CA ARG A 89 5.57 -9.17 -8.33
C ARG A 89 4.47 -8.65 -7.42
N ASN A 90 3.93 -7.46 -7.69
CA ASN A 90 2.80 -6.93 -6.91
C ASN A 90 1.57 -7.82 -7.06
N HIS A 91 1.29 -8.30 -8.28
CA HIS A 91 0.20 -9.27 -8.52
C HIS A 91 0.45 -10.59 -7.78
N GLN A 92 1.65 -11.20 -7.90
CA GLN A 92 2.01 -12.43 -7.18
C GLN A 92 1.91 -12.24 -5.65
N PHE A 93 2.25 -11.07 -5.16
CA PHE A 93 2.12 -10.71 -3.75
C PHE A 93 0.64 -10.75 -3.32
N MET A 94 -0.25 -10.12 -4.11
CA MET A 94 -1.69 -10.11 -3.85
C MET A 94 -2.29 -11.53 -3.91
N GLU A 95 -1.90 -12.35 -4.90
CA GLU A 95 -2.30 -13.76 -5.00
C GLU A 95 -1.89 -14.55 -3.75
N TYR A 96 -0.69 -14.32 -3.25
CA TYR A 96 -0.21 -14.97 -2.02
C TYR A 96 -1.03 -14.55 -0.79
N LEU A 97 -1.37 -13.27 -0.64
CA LEU A 97 -2.24 -12.80 0.44
C LEU A 97 -3.60 -13.49 0.38
N GLN A 98 -4.20 -13.59 -0.81
CA GLN A 98 -5.46 -14.30 -1.03
C GLN A 98 -5.34 -15.78 -0.67
N ALA A 99 -4.30 -16.47 -1.15
CA ALA A 99 -4.10 -17.90 -0.91
C ALA A 99 -3.86 -18.24 0.57
N THR A 100 -3.26 -17.32 1.33
CA THR A 100 -2.96 -17.51 2.76
C THR A 100 -4.01 -16.93 3.69
N GLY A 101 -5.05 -16.28 3.16
CA GLY A 101 -6.07 -15.62 3.96
C GLY A 101 -5.54 -14.42 4.76
N LYS A 102 -4.45 -13.80 4.31
CA LYS A 102 -3.79 -12.69 5.01
C LYS A 102 -4.61 -11.40 4.84
N PRO A 103 -5.07 -10.75 5.92
CA PRO A 103 -5.80 -9.50 5.84
C PRO A 103 -5.00 -8.41 5.14
N VAL A 104 -5.65 -7.68 4.23
CA VAL A 104 -5.00 -6.59 3.49
C VAL A 104 -5.90 -5.36 3.40
N TRP A 105 -5.31 -4.20 3.59
CA TRP A 105 -5.87 -2.91 3.20
C TRP A 105 -5.16 -2.44 1.95
N ILE A 106 -5.92 -2.09 0.94
CA ILE A 106 -5.38 -1.56 -0.30
C ILE A 106 -5.25 -0.05 -0.19
N ARG A 107 -4.13 0.48 -0.68
CA ARG A 107 -3.89 1.91 -0.81
C ARG A 107 -3.74 2.26 -2.28
N HIS A 108 -4.64 3.11 -2.78
CA HIS A 108 -4.64 3.55 -4.17
C HIS A 108 -4.55 5.06 -4.24
N VAL A 109 -3.42 5.56 -4.75
CA VAL A 109 -3.22 7.01 -4.95
C VAL A 109 -3.81 7.40 -6.29
N VAL A 110 -4.79 8.29 -6.28
CA VAL A 110 -5.40 8.86 -7.49
C VAL A 110 -4.67 10.14 -7.87
N THR A 111 -4.06 10.12 -9.06
CA THR A 111 -3.20 11.21 -9.57
C THR A 111 -3.83 11.83 -10.82
N PRO A 112 -4.15 13.14 -10.80
CA PRO A 112 -4.81 13.82 -11.91
C PRO A 112 -4.08 13.66 -13.25
N GLY A 113 -4.83 13.31 -14.30
CA GLY A 113 -4.32 13.14 -15.65
C GLY A 113 -3.45 11.89 -15.87
N ILE A 114 -3.39 11.00 -14.87
CA ILE A 114 -2.58 9.78 -14.94
C ILE A 114 -3.43 8.53 -14.76
N ASN A 115 -4.21 8.47 -13.68
CA ASN A 115 -5.05 7.33 -13.32
C ASN A 115 -6.38 7.75 -12.69
N ASP A 116 -6.86 8.96 -12.99
CA ASP A 116 -8.08 9.55 -12.42
C ASP A 116 -9.28 9.50 -13.36
N ASP A 117 -9.18 8.84 -14.52
CA ASP A 117 -10.31 8.59 -15.41
C ASP A 117 -11.15 7.39 -14.97
N ASP A 118 -12.44 7.42 -15.31
CA ASP A 118 -13.42 6.43 -14.88
C ASP A 118 -13.06 5.01 -15.31
N MET A 119 -12.56 4.84 -16.52
CA MET A 119 -12.22 3.52 -17.07
C MET A 119 -11.07 2.90 -16.25
N HIS A 120 -10.07 3.70 -15.89
CA HIS A 120 -8.96 3.26 -15.06
C HIS A 120 -9.43 2.90 -13.64
N LEU A 121 -10.21 3.79 -13.00
CA LEU A 121 -10.73 3.57 -11.64
C LEU A 121 -11.61 2.31 -11.58
N GLN A 122 -12.49 2.10 -12.58
CA GLN A 122 -13.31 0.90 -12.71
C GLN A 122 -12.46 -0.36 -12.88
N ALA A 123 -11.44 -0.33 -13.73
CA ALA A 123 -10.55 -1.47 -13.94
C ALA A 123 -9.79 -1.88 -12.65
N VAL A 124 -9.35 -0.89 -11.86
CA VAL A 124 -8.72 -1.17 -10.55
C VAL A 124 -9.74 -1.75 -9.58
N ALA A 125 -10.94 -1.17 -9.50
CA ALA A 125 -11.99 -1.67 -8.60
C ALA A 125 -12.44 -3.09 -8.98
N GLU A 126 -12.59 -3.38 -10.27
CA GLU A 126 -12.90 -4.71 -10.79
C GLU A 126 -11.81 -5.73 -10.40
N TYR A 127 -10.54 -5.41 -10.62
CA TYR A 127 -9.43 -6.25 -10.21
C TYR A 127 -9.49 -6.56 -8.72
N LEU A 128 -9.71 -5.57 -7.87
CA LEU A 128 -9.77 -5.74 -6.42
C LEU A 128 -10.98 -6.55 -5.96
N SER A 129 -12.09 -6.50 -6.70
CA SER A 129 -13.32 -7.24 -6.36
C SER A 129 -13.16 -8.77 -6.33
N HIS A 130 -12.11 -9.30 -6.97
CA HIS A 130 -11.80 -10.73 -7.00
C HIS A 130 -11.13 -11.25 -5.71
N TYR A 131 -10.73 -10.36 -4.79
CA TYR A 131 -9.96 -10.73 -3.60
C TYR A 131 -10.76 -10.57 -2.31
N GLY A 132 -11.16 -11.69 -1.73
CA GLY A 132 -11.97 -11.71 -0.49
C GLY A 132 -11.20 -11.34 0.77
N VAL A 133 -9.87 -11.29 0.73
CA VAL A 133 -9.01 -10.90 1.88
C VAL A 133 -8.89 -9.39 2.07
N ILE A 134 -9.45 -8.60 1.15
CA ILE A 134 -9.41 -7.14 1.26
C ILE A 134 -10.42 -6.70 2.31
N GLU A 135 -9.92 -6.21 3.44
CA GLU A 135 -10.76 -5.65 4.51
C GLU A 135 -11.11 -4.18 4.30
N ARG A 136 -10.31 -3.46 3.52
CA ARG A 136 -10.49 -2.02 3.27
C ARG A 136 -9.76 -1.58 2.01
N VAL A 137 -10.33 -0.58 1.34
CA VAL A 137 -9.63 0.19 0.29
C VAL A 137 -9.56 1.67 0.69
N GLU A 138 -8.37 2.25 0.62
CA GLU A 138 -8.10 3.66 0.90
C GLU A 138 -7.77 4.38 -0.40
N ILE A 139 -8.65 5.30 -0.81
CA ILE A 139 -8.43 6.17 -1.97
C ILE A 139 -7.70 7.42 -1.48
N LEU A 140 -6.44 7.50 -1.80
CA LEU A 140 -5.56 8.57 -1.36
C LEU A 140 -5.45 9.64 -2.46
N PRO A 141 -5.78 10.90 -2.17
CA PRO A 141 -5.58 11.97 -3.13
C PRO A 141 -4.08 12.23 -3.31
N TYR A 142 -3.64 12.33 -4.58
CA TYR A 142 -2.30 12.83 -4.87
C TYR A 142 -2.11 14.23 -4.27
N HIS A 143 -0.96 14.44 -3.64
CA HIS A 143 -0.48 15.72 -3.13
C HIS A 143 1.02 15.89 -3.43
N ASP A 144 1.47 17.11 -3.54
CA ASP A 144 2.84 17.47 -3.93
C ASP A 144 3.82 17.63 -2.76
N LEU A 145 3.42 17.24 -1.54
CA LEU A 145 4.26 17.33 -0.33
C LEU A 145 5.61 16.61 -0.43
N GLY A 146 5.74 15.65 -1.35
CA GLY A 146 7.01 14.97 -1.62
C GLY A 146 8.00 15.77 -2.47
N LYS A 147 7.55 16.79 -3.20
CA LYS A 147 8.34 17.56 -4.18
C LYS A 147 9.65 18.08 -3.60
N PHE A 148 9.60 18.67 -2.39
CA PHE A 148 10.77 19.22 -1.74
C PHE A 148 11.89 18.19 -1.48
N LYS A 149 11.55 16.90 -1.34
CA LYS A 149 12.53 15.83 -1.13
C LYS A 149 13.33 15.59 -2.41
N TYR A 150 12.67 15.59 -3.55
CA TYR A 150 13.31 15.46 -4.86
C TYR A 150 14.22 16.65 -5.15
N GLU A 151 13.76 17.87 -4.84
CA GLU A 151 14.57 19.09 -4.95
C GLU A 151 15.84 19.01 -4.09
N LYS A 152 15.73 18.56 -2.82
CA LYS A 152 16.87 18.38 -1.94
C LYS A 152 17.87 17.31 -2.41
N MET A 153 17.38 16.29 -3.12
CA MET A 153 18.20 15.21 -3.67
C MET A 153 18.79 15.56 -5.05
N GLY A 154 18.41 16.72 -5.63
CA GLY A 154 18.81 17.10 -6.98
C GLY A 154 18.22 16.20 -8.07
N ILE A 155 17.08 15.56 -7.80
CA ILE A 155 16.38 14.66 -8.71
C ILE A 155 15.20 15.40 -9.32
N ASP A 156 15.04 15.33 -10.66
CA ASP A 156 13.87 15.92 -11.32
C ASP A 156 12.60 15.18 -10.93
N TYR A 157 11.60 15.94 -10.46
CA TYR A 157 10.34 15.36 -10.03
C TYR A 157 9.40 15.22 -11.22
N ALA A 158 9.12 13.99 -11.62
CA ALA A 158 8.32 13.68 -12.81
C ALA A 158 6.89 14.26 -12.77
N LEU A 159 6.34 14.54 -11.58
CA LEU A 159 4.99 15.07 -11.38
C LEU A 159 4.99 16.56 -10.97
N LYS A 160 6.04 17.32 -11.31
CA LYS A 160 6.22 18.72 -10.88
C LYS A 160 5.07 19.66 -11.30
N ASP A 161 4.41 19.34 -12.42
CA ASP A 161 3.34 20.14 -13.00
C ASP A 161 1.93 19.56 -12.69
N VAL A 162 1.86 18.44 -11.97
CA VAL A 162 0.60 17.81 -11.58
C VAL A 162 0.05 18.49 -10.33
N GLN A 163 -1.18 18.99 -10.43
CA GLN A 163 -1.86 19.62 -9.29
C GLN A 163 -2.38 18.54 -8.32
N PRO A 164 -2.53 18.85 -7.02
CA PRO A 164 -3.22 17.97 -6.09
C PRO A 164 -4.63 17.60 -6.57
N LEU A 165 -5.08 16.40 -6.21
CA LEU A 165 -6.42 15.92 -6.57
C LEU A 165 -7.49 16.79 -5.89
N SER A 166 -8.48 17.26 -6.66
CA SER A 166 -9.60 18.02 -6.08
C SER A 166 -10.51 17.13 -5.23
N GLN A 167 -11.19 17.74 -4.25
CA GLN A 167 -12.15 17.01 -3.41
C GLN A 167 -13.30 16.39 -4.22
N GLU A 168 -13.74 17.06 -5.29
CA GLU A 168 -14.77 16.55 -6.18
C GLU A 168 -14.33 15.25 -6.87
N LYS A 169 -13.13 15.25 -7.46
CA LYS A 169 -12.56 14.05 -8.10
C LYS A 169 -12.30 12.92 -7.10
N GLN A 170 -11.84 13.24 -5.90
CA GLN A 170 -11.68 12.25 -4.84
C GLN A 170 -13.03 11.61 -4.47
N LYS A 171 -14.07 12.42 -4.30
CA LYS A 171 -15.42 11.93 -4.01
C LYS A 171 -15.94 11.04 -5.14
N HIS A 172 -15.75 11.44 -6.38
CA HIS A 172 -16.12 10.65 -7.56
C HIS A 172 -15.40 9.29 -7.60
N ALA A 173 -14.08 9.27 -7.38
CA ALA A 173 -13.34 8.03 -7.27
C ALA A 173 -13.88 7.13 -6.15
N LEU A 174 -14.14 7.68 -4.97
CA LEU A 174 -14.76 6.93 -3.87
C LEU A 174 -16.11 6.33 -4.24
N GLU A 175 -16.96 7.03 -4.99
CA GLU A 175 -18.26 6.53 -5.45
C GLU A 175 -18.10 5.35 -6.40
N ILE A 176 -17.15 5.40 -7.35
CA ILE A 176 -16.85 4.28 -8.25
C ILE A 176 -16.46 3.03 -7.44
N PHE A 177 -15.47 3.14 -6.57
CA PHE A 177 -15.00 2.00 -5.78
C PHE A 177 -16.09 1.45 -4.86
N ARG A 178 -16.89 2.29 -4.21
CA ARG A 178 -18.01 1.87 -3.34
C ARG A 178 -19.11 1.16 -4.09
N SER A 179 -19.31 1.46 -5.36
CA SER A 179 -20.32 0.79 -6.19
C SER A 179 -19.92 -0.63 -6.60
N MET A 180 -18.63 -0.95 -6.57
CA MET A 180 -18.08 -2.20 -7.10
C MET A 180 -17.51 -3.12 -6.01
N LEU A 181 -17.20 -2.60 -4.83
CA LEU A 181 -16.56 -3.38 -3.76
C LEU A 181 -17.50 -3.59 -2.58
N SER A 182 -17.41 -4.77 -1.97
CA SER A 182 -18.19 -5.12 -0.77
C SER A 182 -17.51 -4.69 0.54
N CYS A 183 -16.21 -4.41 0.51
CA CYS A 183 -15.45 -3.94 1.67
C CYS A 183 -15.58 -2.42 1.86
N PRO A 184 -15.29 -1.89 3.06
CA PRO A 184 -15.25 -0.46 3.32
C PRO A 184 -14.27 0.30 2.40
N VAL A 185 -14.72 1.40 1.78
CA VAL A 185 -13.90 2.31 0.96
C VAL A 185 -13.89 3.70 1.60
N ARG A 186 -12.70 4.23 1.83
CA ARG A 186 -12.46 5.53 2.49
C ARG A 186 -11.56 6.43 1.67
#